data_6fdf59a33fa897dbcd7cc9e216a3a560
#
_entry.id   6fdf59a33fa897dbcd7cc9e216a3a560
#
_cell.length_a   1.000
_cell.length_b   1.000
_cell.length_c   1.000
_cell.angle_alpha   90.00
_cell.angle_beta   90.00
_cell.angle_gamma   90.00
#
_symmetry.space_group_name_H-M   'P 1'
#
loop_
_entity.id
_entity.type
_entity.pdbx_description
1 polymer ?
#
loop_
_entity_poly.entity_id
_entity_poly.type
_entity_poly.pdbx_seq_one_letter_code
_entity_poly.pdbx_strand_id
1 'polypeptide(L)'
;MPLPKIATPTYELELPSTGQSVKYRPFLVKEEKLLVLALESEDTKQITTAIKSVLKSCVLTKGIKVETLPTFDIEFLFLHIRGKSVGEELELRIICPDDKETEVPITIDVDDIKVQINDEHSKQIKLDDNLMMELKYPSLDEFIKNNFDFNDGNQMEQSFELIGTCIDKIYNEEEVWATADCTKKEVKEFLESMNSSQFKDIEKFFETMPKLSHTIKVTNPKTKVESEVVLEGLASFFA
;
A
#
# COMPACT_ATOMS: atom_id res chain seq x y z
N MET A 1 44.20 9.96 1.00
CA MET A 1 43.64 8.78 1.70
C MET A 1 42.12 8.82 1.58
N PRO A 2 41.45 7.72 1.30
CA PRO A 2 39.98 7.71 1.28
C PRO A 2 39.46 7.88 2.71
N LEU A 3 38.31 8.56 2.83
CA LEU A 3 37.65 8.71 4.11
C LEU A 3 37.15 7.35 4.65
N PRO A 4 37.06 7.17 5.97
CA PRO A 4 36.53 5.94 6.55
C PRO A 4 35.06 5.73 6.17
N LYS A 5 34.66 4.48 5.97
CA LYS A 5 33.25 4.12 5.77
C LYS A 5 32.56 4.02 7.14
N ILE A 6 31.41 4.67 7.28
CA ILE A 6 30.55 4.57 8.47
C ILE A 6 29.74 3.27 8.36
N ALA A 7 29.77 2.46 9.43
CA ALA A 7 28.93 1.27 9.52
C ALA A 7 27.46 1.70 9.73
N THR A 8 26.55 1.06 9.01
CA THR A 8 25.11 1.26 9.12
C THR A 8 24.49 0.07 9.86
N PRO A 9 23.66 0.27 10.88
CA PRO A 9 22.96 -0.82 11.56
C PRO A 9 21.99 -1.50 10.59
N THR A 10 21.65 -2.76 10.90
CA THR A 10 20.65 -3.52 10.16
C THR A 10 19.57 -4.03 11.09
N TYR A 11 18.35 -4.06 10.59
CA TYR A 11 17.15 -4.48 11.30
C TYR A 11 16.42 -5.55 10.50
N GLU A 12 15.46 -6.22 11.13
CA GLU A 12 14.60 -7.22 10.50
C GLU A 12 13.15 -6.90 10.81
N LEU A 13 12.27 -7.16 9.86
CA LEU A 13 10.82 -7.16 10.03
C LEU A 13 10.20 -8.27 9.18
N GLU A 14 8.96 -8.66 9.49
CA GLU A 14 8.19 -9.62 8.71
C GLU A 14 7.18 -8.87 7.83
N LEU A 15 7.13 -9.23 6.55
CA LEU A 15 6.15 -8.66 5.61
C LEU A 15 4.74 -9.13 5.97
N PRO A 16 3.77 -8.25 6.16
CA PRO A 16 2.39 -8.60 6.48
C PRO A 16 1.72 -9.56 5.49
N SER A 17 2.06 -9.45 4.19
CA SER A 17 1.45 -10.28 3.15
C SER A 17 1.86 -11.74 3.17
N THR A 18 3.10 -12.04 3.59
CA THR A 18 3.72 -13.36 3.45
C THR A 18 4.33 -13.93 4.72
N GLY A 19 4.52 -13.11 5.76
CA GLY A 19 5.32 -13.49 6.95
C GLY A 19 6.81 -13.63 6.67
N GLN A 20 7.28 -13.26 5.47
CA GLN A 20 8.69 -13.37 5.11
C GLN A 20 9.53 -12.34 5.86
N SER A 21 10.61 -12.79 6.52
CA SER A 21 11.55 -11.89 7.18
C SER A 21 12.39 -11.13 6.16
N VAL A 22 12.44 -9.81 6.34
CA VAL A 22 13.18 -8.86 5.50
C VAL A 22 14.21 -8.13 6.34
N LYS A 23 15.49 -8.24 5.96
CA LYS A 23 16.58 -7.44 6.51
C LYS A 23 16.64 -6.11 5.78
N TYR A 24 16.73 -5.03 6.56
CA TYR A 24 16.84 -3.69 6.02
C TYR A 24 17.81 -2.82 6.82
N ARG A 25 18.20 -1.71 6.26
CA ARG A 25 18.96 -0.65 6.92
C ARG A 25 18.18 0.67 6.89
N PRO A 26 18.45 1.58 7.81
CA PRO A 26 17.98 2.96 7.71
C PRO A 26 18.43 3.60 6.39
N PHE A 27 17.70 4.57 5.90
CA PHE A 27 18.18 5.37 4.79
C PHE A 27 19.29 6.34 5.24
N LEU A 28 20.14 6.71 4.31
CA LEU A 28 21.24 7.64 4.51
C LEU A 28 20.84 9.02 3.96
N VAL A 29 21.63 10.04 4.26
CA VAL A 29 21.40 11.43 3.78
C VAL A 29 21.13 11.51 2.26
N LYS A 30 21.75 10.64 1.47
CA LYS A 30 21.53 10.61 0.01
C LYS A 30 20.10 10.15 -0.37
N GLU A 31 19.54 9.16 0.36
CA GLU A 31 18.17 8.72 0.17
C GLU A 31 17.17 9.74 0.74
N GLU A 32 17.47 10.35 1.89
CA GLU A 32 16.69 11.43 2.48
C GLU A 32 16.56 12.62 1.51
N LYS A 33 17.68 13.06 0.94
CA LYS A 33 17.67 14.12 -0.08
C LYS A 33 16.77 13.79 -1.27
N LEU A 34 16.78 12.52 -1.71
CA LEU A 34 15.90 12.09 -2.81
C LEU A 34 14.43 12.22 -2.43
N LEU A 35 14.06 11.84 -1.20
CA LEU A 35 12.68 11.95 -0.69
C LEU A 35 12.25 13.42 -0.56
N VAL A 36 13.09 14.28 0.01
CA VAL A 36 12.78 15.71 0.16
C VAL A 36 12.54 16.36 -1.20
N LEU A 37 13.42 16.13 -2.18
CA LEU A 37 13.26 16.67 -3.52
C LEU A 37 11.98 16.17 -4.21
N ALA A 38 11.61 14.91 -3.97
CA ALA A 38 10.36 14.37 -4.51
C ALA A 38 9.13 14.98 -3.84
N LEU A 39 9.14 15.18 -2.52
CA LEU A 39 8.06 15.84 -1.79
C LEU A 39 7.88 17.30 -2.22
N GLU A 40 8.99 18.04 -2.40
CA GLU A 40 8.96 19.44 -2.88
C GLU A 40 8.38 19.57 -4.30
N SER A 41 8.41 18.49 -5.09
CA SER A 41 7.83 18.51 -6.45
C SER A 41 6.31 18.47 -6.45
N GLU A 42 5.67 18.07 -5.35
CA GLU A 42 4.23 17.81 -5.21
C GLU A 42 3.68 16.82 -6.27
N ASP A 43 4.57 16.13 -6.98
CA ASP A 43 4.24 15.15 -8.02
C ASP A 43 4.21 13.74 -7.40
N THR A 44 3.04 13.17 -7.28
CA THR A 44 2.83 11.85 -6.68
C THR A 44 3.63 10.74 -7.38
N LYS A 45 3.84 10.86 -8.70
CA LYS A 45 4.65 9.90 -9.46
C LYS A 45 6.13 9.97 -9.08
N GLN A 46 6.65 11.19 -8.88
CA GLN A 46 8.02 11.39 -8.42
C GLN A 46 8.19 10.91 -6.98
N ILE A 47 7.24 11.23 -6.08
CA ILE A 47 7.24 10.76 -4.69
C ILE A 47 7.28 9.23 -4.65
N THR A 48 6.41 8.57 -5.38
CA THR A 48 6.35 7.11 -5.40
C THR A 48 7.62 6.48 -5.98
N THR A 49 8.19 7.07 -7.03
CA THR A 49 9.46 6.61 -7.62
C THR A 49 10.62 6.76 -6.63
N ALA A 50 10.64 7.86 -5.86
CA ALA A 50 11.63 8.08 -4.81
C ALA A 50 11.50 7.04 -3.69
N ILE A 51 10.28 6.78 -3.19
CA ILE A 51 10.01 5.75 -2.18
C ILE A 51 10.52 4.39 -2.67
N LYS A 52 10.22 3.99 -3.90
CA LYS A 52 10.73 2.73 -4.48
C LYS A 52 12.25 2.67 -4.52
N SER A 53 12.90 3.75 -4.95
CA SER A 53 14.37 3.84 -5.01
C SER A 53 14.99 3.71 -3.63
N VAL A 54 14.40 4.35 -2.62
CA VAL A 54 14.85 4.25 -1.22
C VAL A 54 14.68 2.83 -0.70
N LEU A 55 13.52 2.22 -0.89
CA LEU A 55 13.27 0.84 -0.48
C LEU A 55 14.25 -0.15 -1.12
N LYS A 56 14.48 -0.06 -2.44
CA LYS A 56 15.48 -0.89 -3.14
C LYS A 56 16.90 -0.74 -2.58
N SER A 57 17.25 0.47 -2.13
CA SER A 57 18.56 0.75 -1.56
C SER A 57 18.68 0.27 -0.11
N CYS A 58 17.57 0.24 0.63
CA CYS A 58 17.53 -0.07 2.06
C CYS A 58 17.27 -1.55 2.34
N VAL A 59 16.51 -2.25 1.48
CA VAL A 59 16.26 -3.69 1.61
C VAL A 59 17.51 -4.48 1.26
N LEU A 60 17.95 -5.34 2.19
CA LEU A 60 19.18 -6.12 2.08
C LEU A 60 18.93 -7.59 1.76
N THR A 61 17.71 -8.08 1.99
CA THR A 61 17.33 -9.47 1.70
C THR A 61 17.31 -9.71 0.20
N LYS A 62 18.13 -10.65 -0.26
CA LYS A 62 18.16 -11.06 -1.67
C LYS A 62 16.84 -11.76 -2.05
N GLY A 63 16.36 -11.48 -3.24
CA GLY A 63 15.15 -12.12 -3.79
C GLY A 63 13.85 -11.34 -3.53
N ILE A 64 13.85 -10.35 -2.63
CA ILE A 64 12.73 -9.42 -2.47
C ILE A 64 12.74 -8.42 -3.63
N LYS A 65 11.70 -8.46 -4.44
CA LYS A 65 11.46 -7.50 -5.51
C LYS A 65 10.44 -6.46 -5.00
N VAL A 66 10.95 -5.30 -4.58
CA VAL A 66 10.11 -4.22 -4.02
C VAL A 66 8.96 -3.84 -4.95
N GLU A 67 9.17 -3.92 -6.27
CA GLU A 67 8.18 -3.55 -7.28
C GLU A 67 6.94 -4.45 -7.30
N THR A 68 7.10 -5.69 -6.86
CA THR A 68 6.03 -6.69 -6.87
C THR A 68 5.37 -6.87 -5.50
N LEU A 69 5.83 -6.14 -4.49
CA LEU A 69 5.20 -6.18 -3.16
C LEU A 69 3.84 -5.48 -3.21
N PRO A 70 2.86 -5.97 -2.43
CA PRO A 70 1.62 -5.26 -2.20
C PRO A 70 1.84 -3.86 -1.64
N THR A 71 0.94 -2.94 -1.94
CA THR A 71 1.05 -1.54 -1.49
C THR A 71 1.19 -1.44 0.03
N PHE A 72 0.41 -2.19 0.80
CA PHE A 72 0.47 -2.18 2.26
C PHE A 72 1.79 -2.72 2.84
N ASP A 73 2.46 -3.67 2.17
CA ASP A 73 3.81 -4.13 2.56
C ASP A 73 4.85 -3.03 2.33
N ILE A 74 4.72 -2.30 1.23
CA ILE A 74 5.61 -1.19 0.88
C ILE A 74 5.44 -0.06 1.89
N GLU A 75 4.21 0.30 2.23
CA GLU A 75 3.90 1.32 3.23
C GLU A 75 4.45 0.93 4.60
N PHE A 76 4.22 -0.30 5.03
CA PHE A 76 4.71 -0.84 6.29
C PHE A 76 6.24 -0.83 6.35
N LEU A 77 6.90 -1.35 5.32
CA LEU A 77 8.37 -1.40 5.23
C LEU A 77 8.98 0.00 5.21
N PHE A 78 8.41 0.93 4.44
CA PHE A 78 8.88 2.30 4.36
C PHE A 78 8.75 3.03 5.69
N LEU A 79 7.63 2.87 6.39
CA LEU A 79 7.37 3.46 7.70
C LEU A 79 8.43 3.01 8.73
N HIS A 80 8.75 1.71 8.78
CA HIS A 80 9.76 1.19 9.68
C HIS A 80 11.19 1.62 9.32
N ILE A 81 11.52 1.67 8.02
CA ILE A 81 12.82 2.21 7.57
C ILE A 81 12.96 3.66 7.98
N ARG A 82 11.90 4.48 7.82
CA ARG A 82 11.87 5.87 8.25
C ARG A 82 12.04 5.99 9.77
N GLY A 83 11.29 5.21 10.53
CA GLY A 83 11.39 5.20 11.99
C GLY A 83 12.82 4.98 12.47
N LYS A 84 13.51 3.99 11.91
CA LYS A 84 14.93 3.72 12.24
C LYS A 84 15.92 4.75 11.69
N SER A 85 15.48 5.65 10.80
CA SER A 85 16.34 6.67 10.17
C SER A 85 16.27 8.01 10.88
N VAL A 86 15.06 8.48 11.22
CA VAL A 86 14.82 9.83 11.73
C VAL A 86 14.13 9.86 13.10
N GLY A 87 13.67 8.71 13.59
CA GLY A 87 12.98 8.57 14.88
C GLY A 87 11.71 7.76 14.76
N GLU A 88 11.39 7.00 15.80
CA GLU A 88 10.25 6.09 15.87
C GLU A 88 8.96 6.79 16.28
N GLU A 89 9.04 8.02 16.79
CA GLU A 89 7.87 8.84 17.10
C GLU A 89 7.47 9.71 15.91
N LEU A 90 6.19 9.71 15.61
CA LEU A 90 5.56 10.53 14.57
C LEU A 90 4.74 11.62 15.24
N GLU A 91 5.12 12.88 15.00
CA GLU A 91 4.35 14.03 15.43
C GLU A 91 3.40 14.44 14.31
N LEU A 92 2.10 14.35 14.56
CA LEU A 92 1.05 14.69 13.61
C LEU A 92 0.15 15.80 14.15
N ARG A 93 -0.47 16.55 13.26
CA ARG A 93 -1.53 17.49 13.59
C ARG A 93 -2.84 17.00 13.00
N ILE A 94 -3.79 16.70 13.87
CA ILE A 94 -5.07 16.13 13.48
C ILE A 94 -6.16 17.19 13.63
N ILE A 95 -6.91 17.41 12.55
CA ILE A 95 -8.09 18.27 12.58
C ILE A 95 -9.21 17.50 13.25
N CYS A 96 -9.80 18.09 14.29
CA CYS A 96 -10.90 17.48 15.03
C CYS A 96 -12.14 17.30 14.13
N PRO A 97 -12.73 16.09 14.05
CA PRO A 97 -13.87 15.83 13.17
C PRO A 97 -15.14 16.59 13.51
N ASP A 98 -15.32 16.97 14.78
CA ASP A 98 -16.52 17.60 15.31
C ASP A 98 -16.69 19.05 14.83
N ASP A 99 -15.62 19.85 14.81
CA ASP A 99 -15.67 21.25 14.34
C ASP A 99 -14.94 21.49 12.99
N LYS A 100 -14.11 20.54 12.56
CA LYS A 100 -13.31 20.60 11.32
C LYS A 100 -12.35 21.80 11.22
N GLU A 101 -12.01 22.40 12.34
CA GLU A 101 -11.16 23.60 12.42
C GLU A 101 -10.04 23.45 13.43
N THR A 102 -10.30 22.77 14.56
CA THR A 102 -9.35 22.69 15.66
C THR A 102 -8.32 21.59 15.39
N GLU A 103 -7.06 22.00 15.36
CA GLU A 103 -5.93 21.07 15.24
C GLU A 103 -5.43 20.64 16.63
N VAL A 104 -5.13 19.37 16.78
CA VAL A 104 -4.55 18.78 17.99
C VAL A 104 -3.26 18.07 17.62
N PRO A 105 -2.13 18.39 18.30
CA PRO A 105 -0.89 17.65 18.12
C PRO A 105 -1.01 16.28 18.78
N ILE A 106 -0.55 15.24 18.08
CA ILE A 106 -0.54 13.86 18.55
C ILE A 106 0.82 13.25 18.23
N THR A 107 1.33 12.45 19.15
CA THR A 107 2.52 11.63 18.96
C THR A 107 2.11 10.16 18.89
N ILE A 108 2.57 9.46 17.87
CA ILE A 108 2.31 8.02 17.63
C ILE A 108 3.64 7.33 17.48
N ASP A 109 3.80 6.17 18.14
CA ASP A 109 4.95 5.30 17.90
C ASP A 109 4.74 4.51 16.60
N VAL A 110 5.78 4.43 15.76
CA VAL A 110 5.76 3.65 14.52
C VAL A 110 5.41 2.18 14.78
N ASP A 111 5.84 1.63 15.90
CA ASP A 111 5.58 0.23 16.27
C ASP A 111 4.11 -0.03 16.63
N ASP A 112 3.31 1.00 16.91
CA ASP A 112 1.86 0.89 17.13
C ASP A 112 1.05 0.83 15.83
N ILE A 113 1.63 1.26 14.72
CA ILE A 113 0.99 1.28 13.41
C ILE A 113 1.10 -0.11 12.78
N LYS A 114 -0.03 -0.74 12.45
CA LYS A 114 -0.09 -2.11 11.93
C LYS A 114 -0.86 -2.16 10.62
N VAL A 115 -0.56 -3.20 9.85
CA VAL A 115 -1.44 -3.57 8.74
C VAL A 115 -2.63 -4.33 9.34
N GLN A 116 -3.82 -3.76 9.15
CA GLN A 116 -5.06 -4.37 9.59
C GLN A 116 -5.50 -5.41 8.54
N ILE A 117 -5.78 -6.62 9.01
CA ILE A 117 -6.27 -7.71 8.18
C ILE A 117 -7.72 -7.97 8.59
N ASN A 118 -8.62 -7.97 7.62
CA ASN A 118 -10.01 -8.30 7.82
C ASN A 118 -10.18 -9.82 7.80
N ASP A 119 -10.79 -10.40 8.83
CA ASP A 119 -11.00 -11.86 8.94
C ASP A 119 -11.90 -12.41 7.82
N GLU A 120 -12.76 -11.57 7.23
CA GLU A 120 -13.61 -11.95 6.11
C GLU A 120 -12.92 -11.82 4.73
N HIS A 121 -11.66 -11.36 4.71
CA HIS A 121 -10.94 -11.17 3.46
C HIS A 121 -10.58 -12.49 2.80
N SER A 122 -10.91 -12.61 1.52
CA SER A 122 -10.54 -13.77 0.72
C SER A 122 -10.00 -13.34 -0.64
N LYS A 123 -8.90 -13.98 -1.05
CA LYS A 123 -8.37 -13.86 -2.41
C LYS A 123 -9.13 -14.73 -3.42
N GLN A 124 -9.91 -15.69 -2.94
CA GLN A 124 -10.65 -16.61 -3.76
C GLN A 124 -12.11 -16.18 -3.86
N ILE A 125 -12.58 -16.03 -5.08
CA ILE A 125 -13.96 -15.66 -5.42
C ILE A 125 -14.60 -16.81 -6.19
N LYS A 126 -15.73 -17.29 -5.70
CA LYS A 126 -16.55 -18.27 -6.40
C LYS A 126 -17.41 -17.55 -7.46
N LEU A 127 -17.14 -17.82 -8.74
CA LEU A 127 -17.89 -17.21 -9.84
C LEU A 127 -19.18 -17.98 -10.14
N ASP A 128 -19.11 -19.32 -10.10
CA ASP A 128 -20.26 -20.23 -10.18
C ASP A 128 -19.93 -21.57 -9.49
N ASP A 129 -20.74 -22.61 -9.73
CA ASP A 129 -20.53 -23.91 -9.07
C ASP A 129 -19.26 -24.63 -9.54
N ASN A 130 -18.73 -24.29 -10.71
CA ASN A 130 -17.58 -24.94 -11.30
C ASN A 130 -16.37 -24.02 -11.51
N LEU A 131 -16.53 -22.70 -11.37
CA LEU A 131 -15.51 -21.74 -11.72
C LEU A 131 -15.12 -20.87 -10.54
N MET A 132 -13.81 -20.85 -10.25
CA MET A 132 -13.20 -20.05 -9.21
C MET A 132 -12.24 -19.04 -9.82
N MET A 133 -12.13 -17.88 -9.21
CA MET A 133 -11.13 -16.87 -9.52
C MET A 133 -10.25 -16.60 -8.30
N GLU A 134 -8.95 -16.49 -8.51
CA GLU A 134 -8.00 -16.07 -7.49
C GLU A 134 -7.46 -14.68 -7.82
N LEU A 135 -7.53 -13.79 -6.84
CA LEU A 135 -7.02 -12.43 -6.92
C LEU A 135 -5.68 -12.28 -6.22
N LYS A 136 -4.85 -11.41 -6.72
CA LYS A 136 -3.62 -10.92 -6.09
C LYS A 136 -3.77 -9.45 -5.72
N TYR A 137 -3.02 -9.03 -4.70
CA TYR A 137 -3.01 -7.63 -4.33
C TYR A 137 -2.35 -6.77 -5.41
N PRO A 138 -2.85 -5.55 -5.65
CA PRO A 138 -2.19 -4.62 -6.55
C PRO A 138 -0.79 -4.29 -6.02
N SER A 139 0.20 -4.39 -6.89
CA SER A 139 1.54 -3.90 -6.60
C SER A 139 1.59 -2.39 -6.68
N LEU A 140 2.61 -1.79 -6.06
CA LEU A 140 2.81 -0.34 -6.16
C LEU A 140 2.92 0.12 -7.62
N ASP A 141 3.57 -0.67 -8.48
CA ASP A 141 3.70 -0.33 -9.91
C ASP A 141 2.39 -0.35 -10.65
N GLU A 142 1.54 -1.33 -10.36
CA GLU A 142 0.19 -1.42 -10.92
C GLU A 142 -0.68 -0.29 -10.40
N PHE A 143 -0.63 -0.01 -9.09
CA PHE A 143 -1.36 1.09 -8.49
C PHE A 143 -0.96 2.45 -9.09
N ILE A 144 0.33 2.71 -9.29
CA ILE A 144 0.82 3.96 -9.88
C ILE A 144 0.38 4.07 -11.34
N LYS A 145 0.60 3.03 -12.15
CA LYS A 145 0.21 3.04 -13.56
C LYS A 145 -1.26 3.37 -13.72
N ASN A 146 -2.10 2.80 -12.87
CA ASN A 146 -3.54 2.96 -12.99
C ASN A 146 -4.10 4.25 -12.36
N ASN A 147 -3.37 4.87 -11.40
CA ASN A 147 -3.84 6.10 -10.75
C ASN A 147 -3.19 7.39 -11.26
N PHE A 148 -2.08 7.32 -11.98
CA PHE A 148 -1.33 8.51 -12.40
C PHE A 148 -1.17 8.69 -13.92
N ASP A 149 -1.53 7.71 -14.73
CA ASP A 149 -1.68 7.89 -16.19
C ASP A 149 -3.05 8.54 -16.57
N PHE A 150 -3.63 9.28 -15.61
CA PHE A 150 -4.91 9.97 -15.73
C PHE A 150 -4.85 11.22 -16.61
N ASN A 151 -4.55 11.07 -17.86
CA ASN A 151 -4.96 12.03 -18.87
C ASN A 151 -6.05 11.38 -19.72
N ASP A 152 -7.31 11.76 -19.48
CA ASP A 152 -8.48 11.54 -20.34
C ASP A 152 -9.18 10.17 -20.35
N GLY A 153 -9.11 9.32 -19.30
CA GLY A 153 -9.85 8.07 -19.25
C GLY A 153 -11.13 8.11 -18.41
N ASN A 154 -12.14 7.37 -18.84
CA ASN A 154 -13.34 7.09 -18.05
C ASN A 154 -12.94 6.32 -16.78
N GLN A 155 -13.30 6.82 -15.58
CA GLN A 155 -12.99 6.19 -14.28
C GLN A 155 -13.37 4.69 -14.24
N MET A 156 -14.47 4.33 -14.90
CA MET A 156 -14.92 2.94 -14.99
C MET A 156 -13.91 2.07 -15.74
N GLU A 157 -13.37 2.56 -16.86
CA GLU A 157 -12.40 1.81 -17.68
C GLU A 157 -11.09 1.57 -16.93
N GLN A 158 -10.65 2.53 -16.16
CA GLN A 158 -9.46 2.44 -15.30
C GLN A 158 -9.66 1.46 -14.13
N SER A 159 -10.85 1.46 -13.52
CA SER A 159 -11.21 0.46 -12.49
C SER A 159 -11.17 -0.95 -13.07
N PHE A 160 -11.69 -1.16 -14.27
CA PHE A 160 -11.63 -2.45 -14.97
C PHE A 160 -10.19 -2.86 -15.30
N GLU A 161 -9.32 -1.94 -15.72
CA GLU A 161 -7.91 -2.23 -15.94
C GLU A 161 -7.19 -2.63 -14.65
N LEU A 162 -7.42 -1.90 -13.54
CA LEU A 162 -6.85 -2.24 -12.25
C LEU A 162 -7.31 -3.63 -11.78
N ILE A 163 -8.62 -3.88 -11.82
CA ILE A 163 -9.19 -5.18 -11.47
C ILE A 163 -8.55 -6.28 -12.31
N GLY A 164 -8.46 -6.08 -13.63
CA GLY A 164 -7.85 -7.04 -14.55
C GLY A 164 -6.39 -7.37 -14.20
N THR A 165 -5.59 -6.41 -13.73
CA THR A 165 -4.22 -6.67 -13.28
C THR A 165 -4.15 -7.45 -11.97
N CYS A 166 -5.22 -7.37 -11.15
CA CYS A 166 -5.31 -8.07 -9.88
C CYS A 166 -5.84 -9.52 -10.00
N ILE A 167 -6.34 -9.94 -11.15
CA ILE A 167 -6.69 -11.36 -11.37
C ILE A 167 -5.37 -12.14 -11.56
N ASP A 168 -5.13 -13.14 -10.71
CA ASP A 168 -3.98 -14.04 -10.83
C ASP A 168 -4.28 -15.17 -11.79
N LYS A 169 -5.35 -15.88 -11.51
CA LYS A 169 -5.83 -16.99 -12.33
C LYS A 169 -7.33 -17.22 -12.17
N ILE A 170 -7.92 -17.87 -13.19
CA ILE A 170 -9.25 -18.44 -13.16
C ILE A 170 -9.06 -19.94 -13.29
N TYR A 171 -9.85 -20.75 -12.60
CA TYR A 171 -9.66 -22.20 -12.61
C TYR A 171 -10.95 -22.96 -12.29
N ASN A 172 -11.01 -24.18 -12.77
CA ASN A 172 -12.00 -25.18 -12.40
C ASN A 172 -11.30 -26.51 -12.04
N GLU A 173 -12.04 -27.60 -11.93
CA GLU A 173 -11.46 -28.91 -11.59
C GLU A 173 -10.54 -29.48 -12.70
N GLU A 174 -10.67 -29.02 -13.94
CA GLU A 174 -9.98 -29.58 -15.11
C GLU A 174 -8.88 -28.67 -15.65
N GLU A 175 -9.07 -27.34 -15.58
CA GLU A 175 -8.22 -26.37 -16.25
C GLU A 175 -7.90 -25.15 -15.35
N VAL A 176 -6.75 -24.53 -15.63
CA VAL A 176 -6.29 -23.28 -14.99
C VAL A 176 -5.88 -22.30 -16.08
N TRP A 177 -6.47 -21.11 -16.06
CA TRP A 177 -6.15 -19.98 -16.94
C TRP A 177 -5.43 -18.91 -16.13
N ALA A 178 -4.11 -18.83 -16.27
CA ALA A 178 -3.33 -17.77 -15.67
C ALA A 178 -3.48 -16.47 -16.48
N THR A 179 -3.80 -15.36 -15.82
CA THR A 179 -3.96 -14.06 -16.50
C THR A 179 -2.68 -13.57 -17.17
N ALA A 180 -1.52 -14.06 -16.70
CA ALA A 180 -0.22 -13.78 -17.35
C ALA A 180 -0.13 -14.28 -18.79
N ASP A 181 -0.90 -15.31 -19.14
CA ASP A 181 -0.96 -15.94 -20.47
C ASP A 181 -2.10 -15.37 -21.35
N CYS A 182 -2.93 -14.50 -20.77
CA CYS A 182 -4.07 -13.86 -21.44
C CYS A 182 -3.73 -12.44 -21.95
N THR A 183 -4.37 -12.04 -23.01
CA THR A 183 -4.29 -10.64 -23.48
C THR A 183 -5.17 -9.74 -22.62
N LYS A 184 -4.83 -8.44 -22.54
CA LYS A 184 -5.67 -7.44 -21.85
C LYS A 184 -7.10 -7.41 -22.36
N LYS A 185 -7.31 -7.68 -23.65
CA LYS A 185 -8.63 -7.73 -24.27
C LYS A 185 -9.47 -8.90 -23.77
N GLU A 186 -8.87 -10.09 -23.68
CA GLU A 186 -9.53 -11.29 -23.14
C GLU A 186 -9.93 -11.11 -21.68
N VAL A 187 -9.04 -10.51 -20.85
CA VAL A 187 -9.35 -10.21 -19.45
C VAL A 187 -10.48 -9.20 -19.32
N LYS A 188 -10.51 -8.17 -20.18
CA LYS A 188 -11.58 -7.16 -20.20
C LYS A 188 -12.91 -7.79 -20.62
N GLU A 189 -12.93 -8.58 -21.69
CA GLU A 189 -14.13 -9.29 -22.17
C GLU A 189 -14.66 -10.27 -21.12
N PHE A 190 -13.77 -10.93 -20.37
CA PHE A 190 -14.15 -11.79 -19.26
C PHE A 190 -14.83 -10.99 -18.13
N LEU A 191 -14.25 -9.87 -17.68
CA LEU A 191 -14.86 -9.01 -16.67
C LEU A 191 -16.23 -8.45 -17.13
N GLU A 192 -16.34 -8.03 -18.38
CA GLU A 192 -17.60 -7.53 -18.97
C GLU A 192 -18.69 -8.63 -19.09
N SER A 193 -18.31 -9.90 -19.07
CA SER A 193 -19.26 -11.04 -19.09
C SER A 193 -19.84 -11.37 -17.72
N MET A 194 -19.31 -10.81 -16.64
CA MET A 194 -19.75 -11.08 -15.27
C MET A 194 -21.11 -10.44 -14.99
N ASN A 195 -21.89 -11.08 -14.14
CA ASN A 195 -23.09 -10.47 -13.58
C ASN A 195 -22.74 -9.55 -12.38
N SER A 196 -23.70 -8.72 -11.97
CA SER A 196 -23.50 -7.74 -10.90
C SER A 196 -23.15 -8.37 -9.54
N SER A 197 -23.57 -9.60 -9.26
CA SER A 197 -23.24 -10.26 -8.00
C SER A 197 -21.76 -10.68 -7.97
N GLN A 198 -21.29 -11.29 -9.06
CA GLN A 198 -19.89 -11.67 -9.21
C GLN A 198 -18.95 -10.45 -9.14
N PHE A 199 -19.37 -9.34 -9.75
CA PHE A 199 -18.60 -8.09 -9.69
C PHE A 199 -18.53 -7.51 -8.28
N LYS A 200 -19.62 -7.58 -7.50
CA LYS A 200 -19.63 -7.17 -6.08
C LYS A 200 -18.67 -8.00 -5.21
N ASP A 201 -18.47 -9.26 -5.52
CA ASP A 201 -17.51 -10.09 -4.78
C ASP A 201 -16.06 -9.64 -5.07
N ILE A 202 -15.79 -9.12 -6.27
CA ILE A 202 -14.52 -8.46 -6.59
C ILE A 202 -14.38 -7.14 -5.82
N GLU A 203 -15.43 -6.30 -5.80
CA GLU A 203 -15.43 -5.05 -5.02
C GLU A 203 -15.15 -5.32 -3.54
N LYS A 204 -15.77 -6.37 -2.97
CA LYS A 204 -15.54 -6.80 -1.58
C LYS A 204 -14.07 -7.14 -1.33
N PHE A 205 -13.37 -7.75 -2.29
CA PHE A 205 -11.93 -8.01 -2.15
C PHE A 205 -11.13 -6.71 -1.93
N PHE A 206 -11.39 -5.67 -2.73
CA PHE A 206 -10.70 -4.37 -2.59
C PHE A 206 -11.09 -3.62 -1.32
N GLU A 207 -12.36 -3.73 -0.89
CA GLU A 207 -12.82 -3.10 0.35
C GLU A 207 -12.18 -3.72 1.59
N THR A 208 -12.00 -5.05 1.57
CA THR A 208 -11.51 -5.84 2.71
C THR A 208 -10.03 -6.14 2.69
N MET A 209 -9.31 -5.77 1.61
CA MET A 209 -7.87 -6.06 1.51
C MET A 209 -7.09 -5.40 2.66
N PRO A 210 -5.96 -5.99 3.07
CA PRO A 210 -5.15 -5.44 4.14
C PRO A 210 -4.73 -3.99 3.88
N LYS A 211 -4.75 -3.17 4.94
CA LYS A 211 -4.43 -1.73 4.88
C LYS A 211 -3.56 -1.33 6.06
N LEU A 212 -2.57 -0.49 5.79
CA LEU A 212 -1.82 0.16 6.86
C LEU A 212 -2.73 1.19 7.52
N SER A 213 -3.09 0.98 8.79
CA SER A 213 -3.94 1.92 9.50
C SER A 213 -3.70 1.92 11.00
N HIS A 214 -4.01 3.07 11.62
CA HIS A 214 -3.96 3.25 13.06
C HIS A 214 -5.14 4.13 13.51
N THR A 215 -5.88 3.67 14.51
CA THR A 215 -7.00 4.44 15.05
C THR A 215 -6.55 5.18 16.31
N ILE A 216 -6.78 6.48 16.33
CA ILE A 216 -6.44 7.36 17.44
C ILE A 216 -7.69 8.01 18.03
N LYS A 217 -7.65 8.31 19.32
CA LYS A 217 -8.66 9.10 20.01
C LYS A 217 -8.16 10.52 20.17
N VAL A 218 -8.96 11.46 19.71
CA VAL A 218 -8.67 12.89 19.75
C VAL A 218 -9.72 13.60 20.57
N THR A 219 -9.32 14.39 21.55
CA THR A 219 -10.25 15.25 22.31
C THR A 219 -10.08 16.69 21.85
N ASN A 220 -11.13 17.27 21.32
CA ASN A 220 -11.13 18.68 20.93
C ASN A 220 -11.01 19.58 22.19
N PRO A 221 -9.96 20.41 22.30
CA PRO A 221 -9.76 21.25 23.48
C PRO A 221 -10.82 22.36 23.64
N LYS A 222 -11.52 22.74 22.55
CA LYS A 222 -12.58 23.76 22.57
C LYS A 222 -13.93 23.17 22.95
N THR A 223 -14.36 22.13 22.27
CA THR A 223 -15.70 21.54 22.43
C THR A 223 -15.76 20.45 23.49
N LYS A 224 -14.60 19.87 23.88
CA LYS A 224 -14.47 18.73 24.79
C LYS A 224 -15.03 17.42 24.23
N VAL A 225 -15.34 17.37 22.94
CA VAL A 225 -15.81 16.16 22.27
C VAL A 225 -14.63 15.24 22.01
N GLU A 226 -14.78 13.95 22.34
CA GLU A 226 -13.85 12.89 21.98
C GLU A 226 -14.29 12.26 20.66
N SER A 227 -13.39 12.13 19.71
CA SER A 227 -13.63 11.55 18.39
C SER A 227 -12.56 10.50 18.09
N GLU A 228 -12.95 9.44 17.37
CA GLU A 228 -12.01 8.49 16.80
C GLU A 228 -11.63 8.93 15.38
N VAL A 229 -10.34 8.93 15.08
CA VAL A 229 -9.80 9.24 13.76
C VAL A 229 -8.99 8.04 13.28
N VAL A 230 -9.32 7.52 12.11
CA VAL A 230 -8.57 6.45 11.46
C VAL A 230 -7.56 7.09 10.49
N LEU A 231 -6.29 6.84 10.74
CA LEU A 231 -5.20 7.17 9.84
C LEU A 231 -4.97 5.97 8.93
N GLU A 232 -5.12 6.14 7.62
CA GLU A 232 -5.00 5.05 6.64
C GLU A 232 -4.04 5.44 5.52
N GLY A 233 -3.18 4.49 5.16
CA GLY A 233 -2.17 4.67 4.12
C GLY A 233 -1.01 5.56 4.55
N LEU A 234 0.10 5.45 3.83
CA LEU A 234 1.36 6.13 4.17
C LEU A 234 1.22 7.65 4.27
N ALA A 235 0.39 8.26 3.42
CA ALA A 235 0.21 9.72 3.38
C ALA A 235 -0.32 10.28 4.71
N SER A 236 -1.17 9.54 5.43
CA SER A 236 -1.73 9.97 6.72
C SER A 236 -0.69 10.07 7.84
N PHE A 237 0.49 9.48 7.66
CA PHE A 237 1.59 9.47 8.62
C PHE A 237 2.72 10.45 8.27
N PHE A 238 2.53 11.28 7.24
CA PHE A 238 3.50 12.28 6.76
C PHE A 238 2.91 13.68 6.55
N ALA A 239 1.68 13.88 7.00
CA ALA A 239 0.97 15.16 6.88
C ALA A 239 1.46 16.18 7.92
#